data_711a2281c24cc1fcc548ba81c02fcefc
#
_entry.id   711a2281c24cc1fcc548ba81c02fcefc
#
_cell.length_a   1.000
_cell.length_b   1.000
_cell.length_c   1.000
_cell.angle_alpha   90.00
_cell.angle_beta   90.00
_cell.angle_gamma   90.00
#
_symmetry.space_group_name_H-M   'P 1'
#
loop_
_entity.id
_entity.type
_entity.pdbx_description
1 polymer ?
#
loop_
_entity_poly.entity_id
_entity_poly.type
_entity_poly.pdbx_seq_one_letter_code
_entity_poly.pdbx_strand_id
1 'polypeptide(L)'
;MKSKVKAEGLGFFEKYLTLWVILCMIIGILIGQFAPAIPDTLSQFEYFQVSIPTAILIWLMIYPMMLKIDFTSIVRAAKKPKGLVITCVTNWLIKPFTMYGISALFFYVIFQQLIPIELAKEYVAGAVILGAAPCTAMVFVWSYLTKGDSAYTLVQVAINDLIILVLFAPIVAFLLGVDNVSVPLATLLLSTVLFVVVPLFLGFITRVLIIKKRGLTYFENVFLKKFDSVTIIGLLLTLIIIFSFQGERIISNPLHILLIAIPLTIQTILIFTIAYSLSRFWKLPHNIASPAGMIGASNFFELAVA
;
A
#
# COMPACT_ATOMS: atom_id res chain seq x y z
N MET A 1 1.10 22.28 27.43
CA MET A 1 0.61 23.13 26.33
C MET A 1 0.13 22.23 25.22
N LYS A 2 -1.19 22.15 24.98
CA LYS A 2 -1.77 21.41 23.84
C LYS A 2 -1.57 22.30 22.61
N SER A 3 -0.61 21.98 21.74
CA SER A 3 -0.55 22.59 20.42
C SER A 3 -1.80 22.11 19.67
N LYS A 4 -2.74 22.99 19.45
CA LYS A 4 -3.79 22.80 18.44
C LYS A 4 -3.08 22.81 17.08
N VAL A 5 -2.74 21.64 16.56
CA VAL A 5 -2.48 21.49 15.13
C VAL A 5 -3.80 21.89 14.46
N LYS A 6 -3.85 23.08 13.88
CA LYS A 6 -4.92 23.47 12.97
C LYS A 6 -4.95 22.41 11.88
N ALA A 7 -6.06 21.70 11.78
CA ALA A 7 -6.34 20.86 10.62
C ALA A 7 -6.41 21.80 9.40
N GLU A 8 -5.30 21.93 8.68
CA GLU A 8 -5.34 22.51 7.33
C GLU A 8 -6.23 21.54 6.51
N GLY A 9 -7.23 22.08 5.83
CA GLY A 9 -8.14 21.28 5.00
C GLY A 9 -7.35 20.54 3.92
N LEU A 10 -7.90 19.43 3.44
CA LEU A 10 -7.33 18.69 2.31
C LEU A 10 -7.07 19.63 1.12
N GLY A 11 -5.90 19.50 0.51
CA GLY A 11 -5.58 20.18 -0.72
C GLY A 11 -6.52 19.75 -1.87
N PHE A 12 -6.57 20.53 -2.95
CA PHE A 12 -7.42 20.23 -4.11
C PHE A 12 -7.18 18.81 -4.65
N PHE A 13 -5.92 18.39 -4.77
CA PHE A 13 -5.57 17.05 -5.25
C PHE A 13 -6.02 15.94 -4.29
N GLU A 14 -5.82 16.11 -3.00
CA GLU A 14 -6.23 15.14 -1.98
C GLU A 14 -7.75 14.99 -1.91
N LYS A 15 -8.49 16.09 -2.05
CA LYS A 15 -9.96 16.08 -2.05
C LYS A 15 -10.55 15.27 -3.19
N TYR A 16 -9.94 15.30 -4.37
CA TYR A 16 -10.40 14.62 -5.57
C TYR A 16 -9.50 13.45 -5.97
N LEU A 17 -8.72 12.91 -5.01
CA LEU A 17 -7.72 11.88 -5.29
C LEU A 17 -8.31 10.66 -6.00
N THR A 18 -9.48 10.18 -5.59
CA THR A 18 -10.16 9.06 -6.26
C THR A 18 -10.44 9.35 -7.72
N LEU A 19 -10.88 10.57 -8.05
CA LEU A 19 -11.12 10.97 -9.43
C LEU A 19 -9.83 10.99 -10.24
N TRP A 20 -8.76 11.54 -9.67
CA TRP A 20 -7.44 11.57 -10.30
C TRP A 20 -6.88 10.17 -10.54
N VAL A 21 -7.05 9.27 -9.59
CA VAL A 21 -6.66 7.84 -9.72
C VAL A 21 -7.39 7.20 -10.90
N ILE A 22 -8.72 7.32 -10.96
CA ILE A 22 -9.52 6.76 -12.07
C ILE A 22 -9.07 7.36 -13.42
N LEU A 23 -8.86 8.67 -13.48
CA LEU A 23 -8.41 9.34 -14.70
C LEU A 23 -7.04 8.82 -15.16
N CYS A 24 -6.09 8.68 -14.24
CA CYS A 24 -4.76 8.16 -14.53
C CYS A 24 -4.80 6.69 -14.99
N MET A 25 -5.66 5.87 -14.41
CA MET A 25 -5.88 4.49 -14.86
C MET A 25 -6.38 4.46 -16.31
N ILE A 26 -7.39 5.29 -16.64
CA ILE A 26 -7.93 5.39 -18.00
C ILE A 26 -6.86 5.89 -18.97
N ILE A 27 -6.11 6.94 -18.61
CA ILE A 27 -5.02 7.46 -19.44
C ILE A 27 -3.95 6.39 -19.66
N GLY A 28 -3.55 5.65 -18.62
CA GLY A 28 -2.58 4.56 -18.73
C GLY A 28 -3.06 3.48 -19.70
N ILE A 29 -4.30 3.02 -19.57
CA ILE A 29 -4.89 2.02 -20.49
C ILE A 29 -4.91 2.53 -21.93
N LEU A 30 -5.30 3.78 -22.15
CA LEU A 30 -5.32 4.38 -23.48
C LEU A 30 -3.89 4.49 -24.07
N ILE A 31 -2.90 4.86 -23.27
CA ILE A 31 -1.48 4.87 -23.72
C ILE A 31 -1.04 3.46 -24.12
N GLY A 32 -1.32 2.45 -23.29
CA GLY A 32 -0.98 1.06 -23.60
C GLY A 32 -1.63 0.56 -24.89
N GLN A 33 -2.88 0.98 -25.17
CA GLN A 33 -3.61 0.57 -26.35
C GLN A 33 -3.23 1.33 -27.63
N PHE A 34 -3.09 2.67 -27.56
CA PHE A 34 -2.92 3.51 -28.74
C PHE A 34 -1.47 3.95 -28.99
N ALA A 35 -0.61 3.84 -28.01
CA ALA A 35 0.80 4.20 -28.10
C ALA A 35 1.70 3.13 -27.43
N PRO A 36 1.65 1.85 -27.85
CA PRO A 36 2.36 0.75 -27.21
C PRO A 36 3.89 0.93 -27.23
N ALA A 37 4.41 1.71 -28.17
CA ALA A 37 5.84 2.06 -28.20
C ALA A 37 6.34 2.73 -26.92
N ILE A 38 5.46 3.39 -26.13
CA ILE A 38 5.85 4.03 -24.87
C ILE A 38 6.12 2.97 -23.79
N PRO A 39 5.16 2.10 -23.40
CA PRO A 39 5.45 1.03 -22.45
C PRO A 39 6.53 0.08 -22.95
N ASP A 40 6.61 -0.25 -24.25
CA ASP A 40 7.66 -1.11 -24.81
C ASP A 40 9.05 -0.50 -24.64
N THR A 41 9.20 0.82 -24.81
CA THR A 41 10.46 1.51 -24.56
C THR A 41 10.81 1.52 -23.07
N LEU A 42 9.83 1.75 -22.20
CA LEU A 42 10.04 1.75 -20.75
C LEU A 42 10.40 0.36 -20.23
N SER A 43 9.85 -0.71 -20.80
CA SER A 43 10.16 -2.10 -20.43
C SER A 43 11.58 -2.52 -20.79
N GLN A 44 12.25 -1.83 -21.75
CA GLN A 44 13.67 -2.08 -22.04
C GLN A 44 14.60 -1.69 -20.88
N PHE A 45 14.14 -0.84 -19.96
CA PHE A 45 14.87 -0.43 -18.77
C PHE A 45 14.52 -1.32 -17.55
N GLU A 46 14.46 -2.63 -17.76
CA GLU A 46 14.28 -3.61 -16.69
C GLU A 46 15.63 -4.21 -16.25
N TYR A 47 15.79 -4.33 -14.93
CA TYR A 47 16.94 -4.98 -14.31
C TYR A 47 16.46 -5.93 -13.22
N PHE A 48 16.80 -7.22 -13.31
CA PHE A 48 16.32 -8.28 -12.42
C PHE A 48 14.79 -8.29 -12.25
N GLN A 49 14.06 -8.17 -13.35
CA GLN A 49 12.58 -8.12 -13.38
C GLN A 49 11.97 -6.88 -12.70
N VAL A 50 12.76 -5.87 -12.38
CA VAL A 50 12.30 -4.61 -11.82
C VAL A 50 12.42 -3.51 -12.89
N SER A 51 11.29 -2.88 -13.21
CA SER A 51 11.27 -1.72 -14.12
C SER A 51 11.90 -0.51 -13.42
N ILE A 52 13.04 -0.03 -13.91
CA ILE A 52 13.75 1.13 -13.35
C ILE A 52 12.86 2.40 -13.32
N PRO A 53 12.12 2.75 -14.40
CA PRO A 53 11.21 3.89 -14.35
C PRO A 53 10.15 3.77 -13.26
N THR A 54 9.54 2.60 -13.13
CA THR A 54 8.54 2.33 -12.07
C THR A 54 9.20 2.42 -10.68
N ALA A 55 10.39 1.87 -10.52
CA ALA A 55 11.14 1.93 -9.26
C ALA A 55 11.43 3.37 -8.82
N ILE A 56 11.85 4.24 -9.75
CA ILE A 56 12.09 5.66 -9.46
C ILE A 56 10.81 6.34 -8.98
N LEU A 57 9.68 6.10 -9.64
CA LEU A 57 8.40 6.70 -9.26
C LEU A 57 7.90 6.19 -7.90
N ILE A 58 8.03 4.89 -7.64
CA ILE A 58 7.74 4.30 -6.34
C ILE A 58 8.61 4.95 -5.25
N TRP A 59 9.90 5.16 -5.51
CA TRP A 59 10.79 5.86 -4.58
C TRP A 59 10.38 7.31 -4.34
N LEU A 60 9.99 8.05 -5.38
CA LEU A 60 9.47 9.42 -5.25
C LEU A 60 8.22 9.48 -4.37
N MET A 61 7.44 8.41 -4.34
CA MET A 61 6.24 8.30 -3.52
C MET A 61 6.56 7.85 -2.08
N ILE A 62 7.36 6.80 -1.92
CA ILE A 62 7.62 6.18 -0.61
C ILE A 62 8.58 7.02 0.24
N TYR A 63 9.65 7.56 -0.35
CA TYR A 63 10.68 8.28 0.40
C TYR A 63 10.13 9.47 1.22
N PRO A 64 9.25 10.35 0.70
CA PRO A 64 8.64 11.41 1.51
C PRO A 64 7.81 10.89 2.68
N MET A 65 7.23 9.71 2.54
CA MET A 65 6.45 9.09 3.61
C MET A 65 7.36 8.58 4.72
N MET A 66 8.49 7.97 4.36
CA MET A 66 9.51 7.52 5.32
C MET A 66 10.13 8.67 6.11
N LEU A 67 10.23 9.87 5.53
CA LEU A 67 10.63 11.10 6.23
C LEU A 67 9.68 11.47 7.38
N LYS A 68 8.39 11.15 7.25
CA LYS A 68 7.36 11.48 8.26
C LYS A 68 7.42 10.55 9.48
N ILE A 69 8.10 9.41 9.41
CA ILE A 69 8.19 8.45 10.51
C ILE A 69 8.97 9.04 11.69
N ASP A 70 8.29 9.14 12.84
CA ASP A 70 8.90 9.55 14.12
C ASP A 70 8.98 8.38 15.07
N PHE A 71 10.19 7.82 15.20
CA PHE A 71 10.46 6.68 16.07
C PHE A 71 10.16 6.96 17.55
N THR A 72 10.25 8.23 17.99
CA THR A 72 9.91 8.59 19.38
C THR A 72 8.41 8.50 19.62
N SER A 73 7.61 8.83 18.63
CA SER A 73 6.15 8.67 18.68
C SER A 73 5.73 7.20 18.64
N ILE A 74 6.45 6.33 17.93
CA ILE A 74 6.27 4.88 17.98
C ILE A 74 6.44 4.33 19.38
N VAL A 75 7.56 4.69 20.05
CA VAL A 75 7.82 4.26 21.43
C VAL A 75 6.74 4.78 22.41
N ARG A 76 6.25 6.00 22.21
CA ARG A 76 5.16 6.55 23.02
C ARG A 76 3.82 5.84 22.80
N ALA A 77 3.52 5.46 21.57
CA ALA A 77 2.29 4.75 21.24
C ALA A 77 2.26 3.32 21.81
N ALA A 78 3.41 2.69 21.96
CA ALA A 78 3.55 1.39 22.63
C ALA A 78 3.04 1.41 24.08
N LYS A 79 2.97 2.58 24.72
CA LYS A 79 2.34 2.74 26.05
C LYS A 79 0.82 2.63 26.07
N LYS A 80 0.16 2.71 24.89
CA LYS A 80 -1.29 2.51 24.72
C LYS A 80 -1.56 1.44 23.66
N PRO A 81 -1.23 0.17 23.94
CA PRO A 81 -1.07 -0.88 22.93
C PRO A 81 -2.38 -1.36 22.28
N LYS A 82 -3.56 -1.10 22.85
CA LYS A 82 -4.83 -1.68 22.37
C LYS A 82 -5.05 -1.48 20.86
N GLY A 83 -4.93 -0.26 20.38
CA GLY A 83 -5.10 0.02 18.95
C GLY A 83 -4.01 -0.59 18.09
N LEU A 84 -2.75 -0.57 18.57
CA LEU A 84 -1.62 -1.20 17.90
C LEU A 84 -1.82 -2.71 17.73
N VAL A 85 -2.21 -3.39 18.82
CA VAL A 85 -2.45 -4.84 18.81
C VAL A 85 -3.55 -5.20 17.81
N ILE A 86 -4.67 -4.47 17.82
CA ILE A 86 -5.76 -4.72 16.87
C ILE A 86 -5.27 -4.58 15.42
N THR A 87 -4.58 -3.50 15.11
CA THR A 87 -4.09 -3.27 13.75
C THR A 87 -3.06 -4.31 13.33
N CYS A 88 -2.09 -4.64 14.20
CA CYS A 88 -1.09 -5.66 13.92
C CYS A 88 -1.71 -7.05 13.76
N VAL A 89 -2.61 -7.46 14.64
CA VAL A 89 -3.31 -8.76 14.53
C VAL A 89 -4.15 -8.82 13.26
N THR A 90 -4.88 -7.74 12.96
CA THR A 90 -5.68 -7.70 11.73
C THR A 90 -4.81 -7.80 10.48
N ASN A 91 -3.72 -7.04 10.42
CA ASN A 91 -2.89 -6.96 9.21
C ASN A 91 -1.99 -8.19 9.00
N TRP A 92 -1.53 -8.83 10.06
CA TRP A 92 -0.50 -9.87 9.96
C TRP A 92 -1.00 -11.28 10.29
N LEU A 93 -2.11 -11.42 11.03
CA LEU A 93 -2.70 -12.72 11.34
C LEU A 93 -4.03 -12.96 10.62
N ILE A 94 -4.82 -11.93 10.35
CA ILE A 94 -6.16 -12.13 9.76
C ILE A 94 -6.12 -11.87 8.25
N LYS A 95 -5.59 -10.72 7.84
CA LYS A 95 -5.69 -10.24 6.47
C LYS A 95 -5.03 -11.15 5.42
N PRO A 96 -3.78 -11.60 5.56
CA PRO A 96 -3.14 -12.46 4.55
C PRO A 96 -3.88 -13.78 4.36
N PHE A 97 -4.30 -14.40 5.47
CA PHE A 97 -5.00 -15.68 5.45
C PHE A 97 -6.42 -15.58 4.90
N THR A 98 -7.13 -14.49 5.21
CA THR A 98 -8.45 -14.25 4.62
C THR A 98 -8.34 -13.88 3.15
N MET A 99 -7.29 -13.17 2.72
CA MET A 99 -7.05 -12.91 1.29
C MET A 99 -6.82 -14.21 0.54
N TYR A 100 -5.95 -15.09 1.03
CA TYR A 100 -5.74 -16.42 0.45
C TYR A 100 -7.05 -17.22 0.41
N GLY A 101 -7.75 -17.34 1.54
CA GLY A 101 -8.98 -18.14 1.64
C GLY A 101 -10.09 -17.66 0.73
N ILE A 102 -10.33 -16.34 0.65
CA ILE A 102 -11.33 -15.75 -0.25
C ILE A 102 -10.91 -15.95 -1.71
N SER A 103 -9.66 -15.65 -2.05
CA SER A 103 -9.17 -15.81 -3.42
C SER A 103 -9.23 -17.27 -3.87
N ALA A 104 -8.80 -18.21 -3.02
CA ALA A 104 -8.88 -19.65 -3.30
C ALA A 104 -10.34 -20.11 -3.48
N LEU A 105 -11.27 -19.68 -2.62
CA LEU A 105 -12.68 -19.97 -2.75
C LEU A 105 -13.25 -19.49 -4.09
N PHE A 106 -12.93 -18.25 -4.47
CA PHE A 106 -13.45 -17.71 -5.72
C PHE A 106 -12.80 -18.34 -6.94
N PHE A 107 -11.48 -18.42 -7.01
CA PHE A 107 -10.78 -18.88 -8.20
C PHE A 107 -10.76 -20.40 -8.37
N TYR A 108 -10.72 -21.19 -7.30
CA TYR A 108 -10.68 -22.65 -7.41
C TYR A 108 -12.07 -23.30 -7.34
N VAL A 109 -13.10 -22.61 -6.79
CA VAL A 109 -14.43 -23.21 -6.63
C VAL A 109 -15.48 -22.48 -7.44
N ILE A 110 -15.68 -21.16 -7.19
CA ILE A 110 -16.78 -20.39 -7.79
C ILE A 110 -16.53 -20.14 -9.28
N PHE A 111 -15.30 -19.75 -9.66
CA PHE A 111 -14.92 -19.40 -11.02
C PHE A 111 -14.21 -20.52 -11.79
N GLN A 112 -14.15 -21.73 -11.24
CA GLN A 112 -13.42 -22.86 -11.85
C GLN A 112 -13.84 -23.18 -13.29
N GLN A 113 -15.08 -22.87 -13.69
CA GLN A 113 -15.57 -23.08 -15.05
C GLN A 113 -15.27 -21.92 -16.01
N LEU A 114 -14.86 -20.77 -15.47
CA LEU A 114 -14.59 -19.55 -16.22
C LEU A 114 -13.12 -19.34 -16.56
N ILE A 115 -12.22 -19.95 -15.77
CA ILE A 115 -10.77 -19.77 -15.92
C ILE A 115 -10.04 -21.11 -15.77
N PRO A 116 -8.94 -21.32 -16.55
CA PRO A 116 -8.07 -22.48 -16.37
C PRO A 116 -7.41 -22.50 -14.98
N ILE A 117 -7.13 -23.69 -14.45
CA ILE A 117 -6.55 -23.86 -13.11
C ILE A 117 -5.19 -23.15 -12.95
N GLU A 118 -4.37 -23.14 -14.02
CA GLU A 118 -3.07 -22.48 -13.97
C GLU A 118 -3.22 -20.98 -13.80
N LEU A 119 -4.16 -20.35 -14.51
CA LEU A 119 -4.45 -18.93 -14.38
C LEU A 119 -5.11 -18.60 -13.01
N ALA A 120 -5.92 -19.52 -12.48
CA ALA A 120 -6.48 -19.40 -11.14
C ALA A 120 -5.38 -19.33 -10.07
N LYS A 121 -4.33 -20.16 -10.18
CA LYS A 121 -3.16 -20.12 -9.28
C LYS A 121 -2.42 -18.78 -9.35
N GLU A 122 -2.23 -18.24 -10.56
CA GLU A 122 -1.60 -16.93 -10.74
C GLU A 122 -2.43 -15.80 -10.09
N TYR A 123 -3.76 -15.85 -10.21
CA TYR A 123 -4.64 -14.85 -9.60
C TYR A 123 -4.66 -14.95 -8.07
N VAL A 124 -4.66 -16.18 -7.52
CA VAL A 124 -4.51 -16.36 -6.07
C VAL A 124 -3.16 -15.81 -5.60
N ALA A 125 -2.08 -16.11 -6.34
CA ALA A 125 -0.75 -15.61 -6.01
C ALA A 125 -0.68 -14.08 -6.02
N GLY A 126 -1.18 -13.46 -7.08
CA GLY A 126 -1.26 -12.00 -7.19
C GLY A 126 -2.09 -11.36 -6.07
N ALA A 127 -3.25 -11.95 -5.74
CA ALA A 127 -4.09 -11.46 -4.65
C ALA A 127 -3.39 -11.58 -3.29
N VAL A 128 -2.67 -12.67 -3.03
CA VAL A 128 -1.91 -12.88 -1.80
C VAL A 128 -0.77 -11.87 -1.67
N ILE A 129 0.02 -11.67 -2.73
CA ILE A 129 1.11 -10.68 -2.73
C ILE A 129 0.55 -9.27 -2.45
N LEU A 130 -0.53 -8.89 -3.14
CA LEU A 130 -1.19 -7.60 -2.94
C LEU A 130 -1.74 -7.44 -1.53
N GLY A 131 -2.39 -8.48 -0.99
CA GLY A 131 -3.08 -8.43 0.29
C GLY A 131 -2.24 -8.73 1.52
N ALA A 132 -0.99 -9.18 1.34
CA ALA A 132 -0.13 -9.56 2.48
C ALA A 132 0.39 -8.38 3.29
N ALA A 133 0.36 -7.16 2.77
CA ALA A 133 0.80 -5.97 3.48
C ALA A 133 -0.21 -4.81 3.37
N PRO A 134 -0.33 -3.96 4.40
CA PRO A 134 -1.16 -2.76 4.35
C PRO A 134 -0.46 -1.63 3.59
N CYS A 135 -1.24 -0.81 2.84
CA CYS A 135 -0.73 0.39 2.17
C CYS A 135 -0.39 1.49 3.18
N THR A 136 0.60 2.30 2.84
CA THR A 136 1.06 3.42 3.65
C THR A 136 0.64 4.78 3.09
N ALA A 137 0.46 4.90 1.76
CA ALA A 137 0.25 6.17 1.09
C ALA A 137 -1.15 6.75 1.29
N MET A 138 -2.17 6.03 0.86
CA MET A 138 -3.53 6.55 0.78
C MET A 138 -4.28 6.56 2.12
N VAL A 139 -3.81 5.79 3.08
CA VAL A 139 -4.43 5.64 4.39
C VAL A 139 -4.56 6.97 5.15
N PHE A 140 -3.60 7.88 4.98
CA PHE A 140 -3.67 9.21 5.61
C PHE A 140 -4.86 10.02 5.10
N VAL A 141 -5.11 10.00 3.79
CA VAL A 141 -6.25 10.70 3.18
C VAL A 141 -7.56 10.12 3.69
N TRP A 142 -7.71 8.80 3.65
CA TRP A 142 -8.91 8.12 4.13
C TRP A 142 -9.13 8.30 5.63
N SER A 143 -8.07 8.24 6.43
CA SER A 143 -8.12 8.52 7.87
C SER A 143 -8.61 9.95 8.14
N TYR A 144 -8.09 10.94 7.41
CA TYR A 144 -8.54 12.31 7.54
C TYR A 144 -10.02 12.47 7.17
N LEU A 145 -10.45 11.91 6.03
CA LEU A 145 -11.84 11.99 5.56
C LEU A 145 -12.83 11.36 6.55
N THR A 146 -12.41 10.31 7.25
CA THR A 146 -13.22 9.64 8.27
C THR A 146 -13.05 10.22 9.68
N LYS A 147 -12.44 11.42 9.80
CA LYS A 147 -12.16 12.09 11.09
C LYS A 147 -11.30 11.24 12.03
N GLY A 148 -10.39 10.46 11.47
CA GLY A 148 -9.39 9.69 12.21
C GLY A 148 -8.33 10.59 12.85
N ASP A 149 -7.64 10.05 13.85
CA ASP A 149 -6.49 10.70 14.47
C ASP A 149 -5.26 10.52 13.58
N SER A 150 -4.79 11.61 12.96
CA SER A 150 -3.66 11.59 12.03
C SER A 150 -2.34 11.18 12.71
N ALA A 151 -2.14 11.56 13.98
CA ALA A 151 -0.94 11.17 14.71
C ALA A 151 -0.94 9.67 15.01
N TYR A 152 -2.09 9.11 15.38
CA TYR A 152 -2.27 7.69 15.56
C TYR A 152 -2.07 6.93 14.23
N THR A 153 -2.67 7.43 13.15
CA THR A 153 -2.52 6.83 11.81
C THR A 153 -1.04 6.75 11.41
N LEU A 154 -0.28 7.83 11.60
CA LEU A 154 1.15 7.87 11.29
C LEU A 154 1.94 6.81 12.05
N VAL A 155 1.67 6.67 13.35
CA VAL A 155 2.34 5.67 14.18
C VAL A 155 1.99 4.25 13.75
N GLN A 156 0.72 3.99 13.43
CA GLN A 156 0.27 2.68 12.97
C GLN A 156 0.92 2.29 11.64
N VAL A 157 0.94 3.21 10.69
CA VAL A 157 1.62 3.02 9.41
C VAL A 157 3.10 2.71 9.62
N ALA A 158 3.81 3.53 10.40
CA ALA A 158 5.22 3.34 10.67
C ALA A 158 5.55 1.98 11.33
N ILE A 159 4.69 1.50 12.24
CA ILE A 159 4.86 0.19 12.86
C ILE A 159 4.62 -0.93 11.84
N ASN A 160 3.59 -0.82 11.01
CA ASN A 160 3.33 -1.82 9.97
C ASN A 160 4.47 -1.86 8.94
N ASP A 161 5.06 -0.71 8.57
CA ASP A 161 6.23 -0.66 7.67
C ASP A 161 7.44 -1.38 8.27
N LEU A 162 7.67 -1.26 9.58
CA LEU A 162 8.72 -2.03 10.26
C LEU A 162 8.42 -3.54 10.29
N ILE A 163 7.16 -3.92 10.45
CA ILE A 163 6.76 -5.33 10.47
C ILE A 163 6.85 -5.95 9.06
N ILE A 164 6.59 -5.19 7.99
CA ILE A 164 6.78 -5.62 6.59
C ILE A 164 8.17 -6.21 6.39
N LEU A 165 9.21 -5.57 6.94
CA LEU A 165 10.61 -6.01 6.79
C LEU A 165 10.85 -7.46 7.23
N VAL A 166 10.07 -7.94 8.18
CA VAL A 166 10.26 -9.25 8.80
C VAL A 166 9.20 -10.25 8.36
N LEU A 167 7.94 -9.84 8.26
CA LEU A 167 6.82 -10.77 8.08
C LEU A 167 6.32 -10.90 6.64
N PHE A 168 6.53 -9.91 5.77
CA PHE A 168 5.97 -9.95 4.42
C PHE A 168 6.44 -11.18 3.63
N ALA A 169 7.74 -11.30 3.42
CA ALA A 169 8.29 -12.38 2.61
C ALA A 169 8.00 -13.78 3.18
N PRO A 170 8.15 -14.06 4.50
CA PRO A 170 7.77 -15.35 5.07
C PRO A 170 6.29 -15.69 4.93
N ILE A 171 5.38 -14.72 5.14
CA ILE A 171 3.94 -14.97 5.01
C ILE A 171 3.56 -15.26 3.57
N VAL A 172 4.06 -14.47 2.60
CA VAL A 172 3.81 -14.70 1.18
C VAL A 172 4.36 -16.06 0.75
N ALA A 173 5.61 -16.38 1.09
CA ALA A 173 6.22 -17.65 0.76
C ALA A 173 5.46 -18.84 1.37
N PHE A 174 4.97 -18.72 2.61
CA PHE A 174 4.16 -19.75 3.26
C PHE A 174 2.83 -19.96 2.52
N LEU A 175 2.09 -18.89 2.24
CA LEU A 175 0.76 -18.99 1.61
C LEU A 175 0.84 -19.49 0.16
N LEU A 176 1.82 -19.04 -0.60
CA LEU A 176 2.01 -19.48 -1.98
C LEU A 176 2.59 -20.90 -2.06
N GLY A 177 3.37 -21.31 -1.05
CA GLY A 177 3.84 -22.69 -0.91
C GLY A 177 2.72 -23.72 -0.78
N VAL A 178 1.55 -23.32 -0.22
CA VAL A 178 0.36 -24.18 -0.12
C VAL A 178 -0.13 -24.63 -1.51
N ASP A 179 -0.07 -23.75 -2.50
CA ASP A 179 -0.53 -24.01 -3.88
C ASP A 179 0.61 -24.49 -4.80
N ASN A 180 1.80 -24.80 -4.24
CA ASN A 180 3.01 -25.13 -5.00
C ASN A 180 3.40 -24.05 -6.03
N VAL A 181 3.05 -22.80 -5.78
CA VAL A 181 3.49 -21.67 -6.58
C VAL A 181 4.89 -21.27 -6.12
N SER A 182 5.87 -21.49 -6.99
CA SER A 182 7.25 -21.10 -6.70
C SER A 182 7.42 -19.60 -6.91
N VAL A 183 7.37 -18.84 -5.82
CA VAL A 183 7.81 -17.43 -5.86
C VAL A 183 9.26 -17.39 -5.39
N PRO A 184 10.17 -16.78 -6.17
CA PRO A 184 11.55 -16.66 -5.75
C PRO A 184 11.63 -15.82 -4.46
N LEU A 185 11.96 -16.45 -3.35
CA LEU A 185 12.12 -15.75 -2.05
C LEU A 185 13.14 -14.61 -2.18
N ALA A 186 14.15 -14.78 -3.02
CA ALA A 186 15.15 -13.77 -3.31
C ALA A 186 14.51 -12.49 -3.91
N THR A 187 13.53 -12.62 -4.82
CA THR A 187 12.82 -11.48 -5.41
C THR A 187 11.99 -10.75 -4.36
N LEU A 188 11.23 -11.48 -3.52
CA LEU A 188 10.45 -10.89 -2.43
C LEU A 188 11.34 -10.13 -1.43
N LEU A 189 12.47 -10.70 -1.06
CA LEU A 189 13.44 -10.05 -0.16
C LEU A 189 14.09 -8.84 -0.82
N LEU A 190 14.49 -8.95 -2.08
CA LEU A 190 15.08 -7.85 -2.83
C LEU A 190 14.12 -6.67 -2.97
N SER A 191 12.87 -6.93 -3.35
CA SER A 191 11.82 -5.90 -3.43
C SER A 191 11.59 -5.25 -2.08
N THR A 192 11.51 -6.04 -1.00
CA THR A 192 11.37 -5.49 0.37
C THR A 192 12.56 -4.60 0.74
N VAL A 193 13.78 -5.01 0.44
CA VAL A 193 14.99 -4.22 0.71
C VAL A 193 14.97 -2.93 -0.12
N LEU A 194 14.75 -3.02 -1.41
CA LEU A 194 14.82 -1.87 -2.32
C LEU A 194 13.70 -0.85 -2.05
N PHE A 195 12.48 -1.31 -1.79
CA PHE A 195 11.31 -0.42 -1.71
C PHE A 195 10.86 -0.09 -0.28
N VAL A 196 11.38 -0.77 0.73
CA VAL A 196 11.05 -0.46 2.13
C VAL A 196 12.29 -0.14 2.95
N VAL A 197 13.30 -1.05 2.99
CA VAL A 197 14.48 -0.84 3.86
C VAL A 197 15.27 0.40 3.45
N VAL A 198 15.62 0.50 2.18
CA VAL A 198 16.48 1.59 1.69
C VAL A 198 15.81 2.95 1.81
N PRO A 199 14.55 3.16 1.37
CA PRO A 199 13.84 4.42 1.58
C PRO A 199 13.66 4.78 3.06
N LEU A 200 13.36 3.80 3.92
CA LEU A 200 13.24 4.00 5.36
C LEU A 200 14.56 4.49 5.98
N PHE A 201 15.67 3.84 5.66
CA PHE A 201 16.98 4.20 6.15
C PHE A 201 17.42 5.60 5.67
N LEU A 202 17.24 5.89 4.39
CA LEU A 202 17.53 7.21 3.84
C LEU A 202 16.61 8.28 4.43
N GLY A 203 15.33 8.00 4.59
CA GLY A 203 14.37 8.90 5.24
C GLY A 203 14.76 9.20 6.68
N PHE A 204 15.15 8.18 7.46
CA PHE A 204 15.61 8.33 8.82
C PHE A 204 16.88 9.20 8.90
N ILE A 205 17.90 8.91 8.09
CA ILE A 205 19.15 9.70 8.06
C ILE A 205 18.84 11.16 7.70
N THR A 206 18.07 11.39 6.66
CA THR A 206 17.69 12.74 6.21
C THR A 206 16.94 13.49 7.30
N ARG A 207 15.96 12.86 7.95
CA ARG A 207 15.23 13.43 9.09
C ARG A 207 16.18 13.87 10.20
N VAL A 208 17.07 12.98 10.64
CA VAL A 208 18.02 13.27 11.73
C VAL A 208 18.97 14.40 11.34
N LEU A 209 19.52 14.38 10.13
CA LEU A 209 20.45 15.41 9.67
C LEU A 209 19.80 16.81 9.55
N ILE A 210 18.58 16.87 8.98
CA ILE A 210 17.89 18.15 8.81
C ILE A 210 17.45 18.71 10.16
N ILE A 211 16.90 17.87 11.05
CA ILE A 211 16.51 18.30 12.39
C ILE A 211 17.72 18.79 13.19
N LYS A 212 18.85 18.09 13.11
CA LYS A 212 20.08 18.51 13.76
C LYS A 212 20.63 19.84 13.25
N LYS A 213 20.52 20.10 11.93
CA LYS A 213 21.05 21.33 11.29
C LYS A 213 20.12 22.53 11.39
N ARG A 214 18.81 22.34 11.26
CA ARG A 214 17.82 23.43 11.11
C ARG A 214 16.65 23.37 12.08
N GLY A 215 16.60 22.34 12.94
CA GLY A 215 15.55 22.17 13.94
C GLY A 215 14.28 21.51 13.40
N LEU A 216 13.44 21.02 14.33
CA LEU A 216 12.21 20.29 14.03
C LEU A 216 11.19 21.16 13.32
N THR A 217 11.03 22.41 13.73
CA THR A 217 10.06 23.35 13.12
C THR A 217 10.34 23.60 11.64
N TYR A 218 11.61 23.75 11.24
CA TYR A 218 11.98 23.87 9.84
C TYR A 218 11.68 22.57 9.08
N PHE A 219 12.01 21.42 9.68
CA PHE A 219 11.77 20.13 9.08
C PHE A 219 10.27 19.91 8.76
N GLU A 220 9.38 20.16 9.74
CA GLU A 220 7.94 19.92 9.60
C GLU A 220 7.24 20.95 8.71
N ASN A 221 7.56 22.24 8.88
CA ASN A 221 6.80 23.32 8.23
C ASN A 221 7.36 23.76 6.87
N VAL A 222 8.63 23.46 6.57
CA VAL A 222 9.29 23.89 5.33
C VAL A 222 9.76 22.70 4.51
N PHE A 223 10.52 21.80 5.11
CA PHE A 223 11.17 20.71 4.37
C PHE A 223 10.14 19.66 3.91
N LEU A 224 9.31 19.14 4.80
CA LEU A 224 8.29 18.13 4.46
C LEU A 224 7.26 18.65 3.46
N LYS A 225 6.84 19.92 3.58
CA LYS A 225 5.84 20.51 2.66
C LYS A 225 6.29 20.52 1.19
N LYS A 226 7.60 20.51 0.93
CA LYS A 226 8.12 20.40 -0.45
C LYS A 226 7.83 19.06 -1.11
N PHE A 227 7.59 18.03 -0.32
CA PHE A 227 7.36 16.67 -0.81
C PHE A 227 5.87 16.29 -0.91
N ASP A 228 4.95 17.10 -0.40
CA ASP A 228 3.52 16.76 -0.45
C ASP A 228 3.03 16.60 -1.90
N SER A 229 3.38 17.53 -2.78
CA SER A 229 3.07 17.40 -4.21
C SER A 229 3.85 16.29 -4.92
N VAL A 230 5.11 16.03 -4.50
CA VAL A 230 5.96 14.99 -5.10
C VAL A 230 5.35 13.61 -4.87
N THR A 231 4.86 13.32 -3.68
CA THR A 231 4.19 12.04 -3.36
C THR A 231 2.97 11.81 -4.24
N ILE A 232 2.11 12.83 -4.39
CA ILE A 232 0.89 12.73 -5.20
C ILE A 232 1.24 12.55 -6.69
N ILE A 233 2.17 13.34 -7.22
CA ILE A 233 2.62 13.22 -8.62
C ILE A 233 3.25 11.85 -8.85
N GLY A 234 4.11 11.39 -7.94
CA GLY A 234 4.70 10.06 -8.01
C GLY A 234 3.64 8.96 -8.08
N LEU A 235 2.62 9.01 -7.20
CA LEU A 235 1.49 8.09 -7.22
C LEU A 235 0.75 8.08 -8.57
N LEU A 236 0.36 9.26 -9.05
CA LEU A 236 -0.42 9.38 -10.29
C LEU A 236 0.37 8.91 -11.52
N LEU A 237 1.66 9.27 -11.61
CA LEU A 237 2.53 8.80 -12.71
C LEU A 237 2.78 7.30 -12.62
N THR A 238 2.98 6.75 -11.43
CA THR A 238 3.12 5.30 -11.23
C THR A 238 1.88 4.57 -11.76
N LEU A 239 0.68 5.05 -11.44
CA LEU A 239 -0.56 4.47 -11.95
C LEU A 239 -0.64 4.52 -13.47
N ILE A 240 -0.30 5.66 -14.10
CA ILE A 240 -0.29 5.77 -15.56
C ILE A 240 0.64 4.73 -16.18
N ILE A 241 1.86 4.59 -15.66
CA ILE A 241 2.84 3.64 -16.20
C ILE A 241 2.38 2.20 -16.01
N ILE A 242 1.95 1.81 -14.79
CA ILE A 242 1.49 0.45 -14.51
C ILE A 242 0.31 0.07 -15.42
N PHE A 243 -0.67 0.95 -15.54
CA PHE A 243 -1.82 0.70 -16.39
C PHE A 243 -1.48 0.75 -17.89
N SER A 244 -0.42 1.46 -18.30
CA SER A 244 0.05 1.42 -19.69
C SER A 244 0.70 0.08 -20.04
N PHE A 245 1.45 -0.54 -19.13
CA PHE A 245 1.99 -1.89 -19.33
C PHE A 245 0.90 -2.97 -19.41
N GLN A 246 -0.24 -2.75 -18.80
CA GLN A 246 -1.36 -3.71 -18.76
C GLN A 246 -2.52 -3.34 -19.70
N GLY A 247 -2.41 -2.24 -20.45
CA GLY A 247 -3.52 -1.69 -21.24
C GLY A 247 -4.14 -2.68 -22.20
N GLU A 248 -3.33 -3.37 -23.00
CA GLU A 248 -3.79 -4.39 -23.94
C GLU A 248 -4.48 -5.55 -23.24
N ARG A 249 -3.91 -6.06 -22.15
CA ARG A 249 -4.46 -7.19 -21.37
C ARG A 249 -5.80 -6.84 -20.72
N ILE A 250 -5.93 -5.61 -20.21
CA ILE A 250 -7.16 -5.12 -19.59
C ILE A 250 -8.28 -5.03 -20.61
N ILE A 251 -8.01 -4.49 -21.79
CA ILE A 251 -9.00 -4.34 -22.84
C ILE A 251 -9.38 -5.69 -23.46
N SER A 252 -8.40 -6.57 -23.66
CA SER A 252 -8.61 -7.90 -24.26
C SER A 252 -9.35 -8.86 -23.32
N ASN A 253 -9.23 -8.68 -22.00
CA ASN A 253 -9.77 -9.61 -21.00
C ASN A 253 -10.57 -8.89 -19.90
N PRO A 254 -11.64 -8.12 -20.22
CA PRO A 254 -12.38 -7.35 -19.22
C PRO A 254 -13.08 -8.24 -18.18
N LEU A 255 -13.47 -9.48 -18.57
CA LEU A 255 -14.05 -10.45 -17.66
C LEU A 255 -13.08 -10.82 -16.54
N HIS A 256 -11.81 -11.03 -16.86
CA HIS A 256 -10.78 -11.39 -15.86
C HIS A 256 -10.58 -10.27 -14.82
N ILE A 257 -10.64 -9.01 -15.26
CA ILE A 257 -10.57 -7.86 -14.35
C ILE A 257 -11.75 -7.88 -13.36
N LEU A 258 -12.95 -8.14 -13.85
CA LEU A 258 -14.14 -8.24 -13.00
C LEU A 258 -14.03 -9.42 -12.02
N LEU A 259 -13.58 -10.59 -12.48
CA LEU A 259 -13.39 -11.76 -11.64
C LEU A 259 -12.37 -11.51 -10.52
N ILE A 260 -11.28 -10.77 -10.79
CA ILE A 260 -10.28 -10.40 -9.79
C ILE A 260 -10.84 -9.34 -8.82
N ALA A 261 -11.61 -8.37 -9.30
CA ALA A 261 -12.14 -7.29 -8.49
C ALA A 261 -13.13 -7.78 -7.41
N ILE A 262 -13.89 -8.85 -7.67
CA ILE A 262 -14.89 -9.37 -6.74
C ILE A 262 -14.26 -9.85 -5.42
N PRO A 263 -13.35 -10.83 -5.39
CA PRO A 263 -12.73 -11.31 -4.15
C PRO A 263 -11.95 -10.21 -3.42
N LEU A 264 -11.26 -9.32 -4.15
CA LEU A 264 -10.54 -8.20 -3.56
C LEU A 264 -11.48 -7.21 -2.85
N THR A 265 -12.62 -6.90 -3.46
CA THR A 265 -13.63 -6.01 -2.86
C THR A 265 -14.23 -6.62 -1.61
N ILE A 266 -14.60 -7.90 -1.66
CA ILE A 266 -15.14 -8.63 -0.51
C ILE A 266 -14.14 -8.65 0.64
N GLN A 267 -12.90 -8.96 0.34
CA GLN A 267 -11.82 -8.99 1.34
C GLN A 267 -11.59 -7.60 1.97
N THR A 268 -11.56 -6.54 1.18
CA THR A 268 -11.41 -5.16 1.66
C THR A 268 -12.52 -4.79 2.66
N ILE A 269 -13.78 -5.08 2.31
CA ILE A 269 -14.94 -4.82 3.19
C ILE A 269 -14.86 -5.67 4.45
N LEU A 270 -14.52 -6.95 4.33
CA LEU A 270 -14.39 -7.88 5.45
C LEU A 270 -13.34 -7.40 6.45
N ILE A 271 -12.14 -7.06 5.99
CA ILE A 271 -11.05 -6.64 6.86
C ILE A 271 -11.35 -5.30 7.53
N PHE A 272 -11.92 -4.33 6.79
CA PHE A 272 -12.39 -3.10 7.39
C PHE A 272 -13.36 -3.38 8.55
N THR A 273 -14.35 -4.23 8.28
CA THR A 273 -15.40 -4.58 9.26
C THR A 273 -14.79 -5.26 10.48
N ILE A 274 -13.87 -6.20 10.30
CA ILE A 274 -13.17 -6.89 11.39
C ILE A 274 -12.38 -5.90 12.24
N ALA A 275 -11.49 -5.11 11.62
CA ALA A 275 -10.63 -4.19 12.36
C ALA A 275 -11.42 -3.09 13.08
N TYR A 276 -12.42 -2.52 12.41
CA TYR A 276 -13.29 -1.51 13.01
C TYR A 276 -14.12 -2.09 14.17
N SER A 277 -14.75 -3.25 13.97
CA SER A 277 -15.58 -3.92 14.99
C SER A 277 -14.76 -4.35 16.21
N LEU A 278 -13.57 -4.94 16.02
CA LEU A 278 -12.66 -5.28 17.10
C LEU A 278 -12.25 -4.03 17.89
N SER A 279 -11.95 -2.93 17.19
CA SER A 279 -11.62 -1.65 17.83
C SER A 279 -12.78 -1.14 18.69
N ARG A 280 -14.00 -1.21 18.17
CA ARG A 280 -15.22 -0.80 18.91
C ARG A 280 -15.53 -1.73 20.08
N PHE A 281 -15.35 -3.03 19.90
CA PHE A 281 -15.49 -4.03 20.97
C PHE A 281 -14.52 -3.76 22.13
N TRP A 282 -13.29 -3.34 21.84
CA TRP A 282 -12.31 -2.94 22.86
C TRP A 282 -12.52 -1.50 23.38
N LYS A 283 -13.69 -0.91 23.07
CA LYS A 283 -14.11 0.43 23.50
C LYS A 283 -13.16 1.55 23.05
N LEU A 284 -12.51 1.37 21.91
CA LEU A 284 -11.74 2.46 21.31
C LEU A 284 -12.68 3.48 20.65
N PRO A 285 -12.36 4.79 20.73
CA PRO A 285 -13.17 5.82 20.10
C PRO A 285 -13.10 5.72 18.58
N HIS A 286 -14.07 6.35 17.89
CA HIS A 286 -14.18 6.30 16.42
C HIS A 286 -12.90 6.80 15.73
N ASN A 287 -12.28 7.88 16.24
CA ASN A 287 -11.07 8.45 15.67
C ASN A 287 -9.83 7.53 15.75
N ILE A 288 -9.89 6.45 16.51
CA ILE A 288 -8.88 5.38 16.55
C ILE A 288 -9.36 4.16 15.73
N ALA A 289 -10.65 3.80 15.87
CA ALA A 289 -11.22 2.65 15.19
C ALA A 289 -11.25 2.82 13.66
N SER A 290 -11.54 4.03 13.19
CA SER A 290 -11.57 4.32 11.75
C SER A 290 -10.20 4.16 11.08
N PRO A 291 -9.11 4.77 11.56
CA PRO A 291 -7.78 4.49 11.02
C PRO A 291 -7.40 3.01 11.06
N ALA A 292 -7.70 2.31 12.15
CA ALA A 292 -7.42 0.88 12.24
C ALA A 292 -8.13 0.07 11.14
N GLY A 293 -9.40 0.39 10.87
CA GLY A 293 -10.17 -0.20 9.77
C GLY A 293 -9.60 0.14 8.40
N MET A 294 -9.23 1.41 8.17
CA MET A 294 -8.68 1.86 6.89
C MET A 294 -7.30 1.26 6.59
N ILE A 295 -6.42 1.17 7.60
CA ILE A 295 -5.11 0.53 7.46
C ILE A 295 -5.29 -0.97 7.16
N GLY A 296 -6.20 -1.64 7.87
CA GLY A 296 -6.50 -3.05 7.63
C GLY A 296 -7.00 -3.31 6.20
N ALA A 297 -7.94 -2.51 5.73
CA ALA A 297 -8.54 -2.65 4.42
C ALA A 297 -7.62 -2.26 3.25
N SER A 298 -6.56 -1.48 3.50
CA SER A 298 -5.63 -1.02 2.46
C SER A 298 -4.65 -2.11 2.04
N ASN A 299 -4.28 -2.15 0.77
CA ASN A 299 -3.33 -3.09 0.19
C ASN A 299 -2.10 -2.34 -0.33
N PHE A 300 -0.91 -2.92 -0.11
CA PHE A 300 0.36 -2.29 -0.50
C PHE A 300 0.70 -2.62 -1.96
N PHE A 301 0.00 -1.97 -2.88
CA PHE A 301 0.16 -2.23 -4.31
C PHE A 301 1.58 -1.92 -4.81
N GLU A 302 2.26 -0.98 -4.21
CA GLU A 302 3.61 -0.57 -4.59
C GLU A 302 4.62 -1.73 -4.46
N LEU A 303 4.47 -2.52 -3.40
CA LEU A 303 5.31 -3.69 -3.18
C LEU A 303 4.88 -4.88 -4.05
N ALA A 304 3.60 -4.95 -4.42
CA ALA A 304 3.09 -6.01 -5.29
C ALA A 304 3.49 -5.80 -6.76
N VAL A 305 3.78 -4.56 -7.16
CA VAL A 305 4.19 -4.19 -8.53
C VAL A 305 5.69 -4.17 -8.69
N ALA A 306 6.43 -3.96 -7.60
CA ALA A 306 7.90 -3.96 -7.57
C ALA A 306 8.49 -5.35 -7.78
#